data_77c8d76dc780f64a2107c3d452d1540c
#
_entry.id   77c8d76dc780f64a2107c3d452d1540c
#
_cell.length_a   1.000
_cell.length_b   1.000
_cell.length_c   1.000
_cell.angle_alpha   90.00
_cell.angle_beta   90.00
_cell.angle_gamma   90.00
#
_symmetry.space_group_name_H-M   'P 1'
#
loop_
_entity.id
_entity.type
_entity.pdbx_description
1 polymer ?
#
loop_
_entity_poly.entity_id
_entity_poly.type
_entity_poly.pdbx_seq_one_letter_code
_entity_poly.pdbx_strand_id
1 'polypeptide(L)'
;MHFVDKEPNQKRIDFNEKLRSNKILRVPGAYNPLTAKLIEEIGYDAVYVSGGVMANDLGFPDIGLTTLQDVSTRSYLISRVTNLPTIVDIDTGFKSCKETIETFEEFGISAVHLEDQIERKRCGHLDNKELITTEAMVKKIKECVSARKDKNFKIIARSDAKSVEGIDKMIERCKAYVDAGAEIVFPEALQDEKDFEKVRKELSCYLLANMTEFGKSKLFNYKELEALGYNIVIYPVTTQRLAMKNVEDGLRDIYASGHQNNIIDKMQTRKRLYLSLIHI
;
A
#
# COMPACT_ATOMS: atom_id res chain seq x y z
N MET A 1 6.30 22.03 -0.31
CA MET A 1 7.77 21.97 -0.24
C MET A 1 8.17 20.53 0.01
N HIS A 2 8.97 19.93 -0.89
CA HIS A 2 9.57 18.62 -0.69
C HIS A 2 10.86 18.76 0.12
N PHE A 3 11.09 17.86 1.06
CA PHE A 3 12.28 17.83 1.93
C PHE A 3 13.27 16.74 1.50
N VAL A 4 13.34 16.50 0.19
CA VAL A 4 14.13 15.44 -0.43
C VAL A 4 14.70 15.95 -1.75
N ASP A 5 15.75 15.29 -2.24
CA ASP A 5 16.48 15.70 -3.45
C ASP A 5 15.76 15.31 -4.75
N LYS A 6 14.92 14.27 -4.71
CA LYS A 6 14.23 13.76 -5.90
C LYS A 6 12.88 14.42 -6.11
N GLU A 7 12.68 14.98 -7.27
CA GLU A 7 11.38 15.45 -7.72
C GLU A 7 10.38 14.29 -7.90
N PRO A 8 9.06 14.55 -7.78
CA PRO A 8 8.03 13.53 -7.95
C PRO A 8 8.14 12.71 -9.23
N ASN A 9 8.42 13.35 -10.35
CA ASN A 9 8.59 12.68 -11.64
C ASN A 9 9.78 11.70 -11.62
N GLN A 10 10.90 12.07 -11.00
CA GLN A 10 12.05 11.17 -10.88
C GLN A 10 11.71 9.92 -10.05
N LYS A 11 10.97 10.06 -8.95
CA LYS A 11 10.51 8.91 -8.16
C LYS A 11 9.64 7.96 -8.98
N ARG A 12 8.78 8.48 -9.86
CA ARG A 12 7.95 7.68 -10.77
C ARG A 12 8.78 6.95 -11.81
N ILE A 13 9.79 7.61 -12.38
CA ILE A 13 10.75 6.99 -13.30
C ILE A 13 11.49 5.86 -12.60
N ASP A 14 12.06 6.13 -11.42
CA ASP A 14 12.78 5.13 -10.62
C ASP A 14 11.89 3.92 -10.29
N PHE A 15 10.61 4.15 -9.96
CA PHE A 15 9.64 3.08 -9.74
C PHE A 15 9.46 2.17 -10.95
N ASN A 16 9.32 2.78 -12.13
CA ASN A 16 9.19 2.03 -13.39
C ASN A 16 10.46 1.27 -13.75
N GLU A 17 11.63 1.84 -13.53
CA GLU A 17 12.91 1.17 -13.75
C GLU A 17 13.07 -0.05 -12.84
N LYS A 18 12.73 0.12 -11.56
CA LYS A 18 12.74 -0.99 -10.60
C LYS A 18 11.75 -2.10 -11.00
N LEU A 19 10.54 -1.78 -11.44
CA LEU A 19 9.58 -2.78 -11.93
C LEU A 19 10.12 -3.58 -13.12
N ARG A 20 10.89 -2.96 -14.02
CA ARG A 20 11.51 -3.62 -15.18
C ARG A 20 12.74 -4.46 -14.81
N SER A 21 13.29 -4.32 -13.62
CA SER A 21 14.52 -5.02 -13.21
C SER A 21 14.35 -6.52 -12.96
N ASN A 22 13.14 -7.04 -13.05
CA ASN A 22 12.77 -8.43 -12.72
C ASN A 22 13.12 -8.86 -11.30
N LYS A 23 13.35 -7.90 -10.39
CA LYS A 23 13.51 -8.15 -8.94
C LYS A 23 12.25 -7.70 -8.24
N ILE A 24 11.83 -8.46 -7.24
CA ILE A 24 10.66 -8.08 -6.45
C ILE A 24 10.96 -6.84 -5.60
N LEU A 25 10.08 -5.84 -5.67
CA LEU A 25 10.15 -4.65 -4.82
C LEU A 25 9.58 -4.96 -3.44
N ARG A 26 10.33 -4.63 -2.40
CA ARG A 26 9.93 -4.79 -1.00
C ARG A 26 9.41 -3.45 -0.50
N VAL A 27 8.13 -3.40 -0.13
CA VAL A 27 7.41 -2.15 0.07
C VAL A 27 6.67 -2.15 1.42
N PRO A 28 7.33 -1.82 2.53
CA PRO A 28 6.67 -1.73 3.83
C PRO A 28 5.76 -0.52 3.94
N GLY A 29 4.74 -0.65 4.80
CA GLY A 29 3.81 0.42 5.11
C GLY A 29 4.42 1.48 6.03
N ALA A 30 4.18 2.76 5.72
CA ALA A 30 4.46 3.88 6.60
C ALA A 30 3.14 4.51 7.06
N TYR A 31 2.99 4.69 8.37
CA TYR A 31 1.84 5.37 8.96
C TYR A 31 2.12 6.84 9.29
N ASN A 32 3.39 7.27 9.20
CA ASN A 32 3.81 8.65 9.39
C ASN A 32 5.14 8.96 8.65
N PRO A 33 5.53 10.24 8.54
CA PRO A 33 6.76 10.67 7.86
C PRO A 33 8.05 10.05 8.43
N LEU A 34 8.15 9.88 9.76
CA LEU A 34 9.35 9.33 10.38
C LEU A 34 9.55 7.86 9.99
N THR A 35 8.47 7.09 9.93
CA THR A 35 8.53 5.70 9.45
C THR A 35 8.99 5.62 8.00
N ALA A 36 8.56 6.55 7.13
CA ALA A 36 9.01 6.57 5.73
C ALA A 36 10.53 6.84 5.62
N LYS A 37 11.08 7.72 6.45
CA LYS A 37 12.54 7.94 6.52
C LYS A 37 13.29 6.69 6.99
N LEU A 38 12.78 5.98 7.99
CA LEU A 38 13.38 4.72 8.45
C LEU A 38 13.36 3.64 7.36
N ILE A 39 12.27 3.54 6.61
CA ILE A 39 12.14 2.62 5.47
C ILE A 39 13.21 2.92 4.42
N GLU A 40 13.39 4.18 4.05
CA GLU A 40 14.43 4.61 3.11
C GLU A 40 15.83 4.31 3.63
N GLU A 41 16.13 4.68 4.87
CA GLU A 41 17.43 4.47 5.50
C GLU A 41 17.85 2.99 5.57
N ILE A 42 16.88 2.11 5.82
CA ILE A 42 17.12 0.65 5.86
C ILE A 42 17.38 0.09 4.44
N GLY A 43 17.01 0.80 3.39
CA GLY A 43 17.27 0.43 1.98
C GLY A 43 16.16 -0.37 1.32
N TYR A 44 14.91 -0.10 1.66
CA TYR A 44 13.75 -0.63 0.95
C TYR A 44 13.52 0.05 -0.41
N ASP A 45 12.65 -0.55 -1.24
CA ASP A 45 12.51 -0.17 -2.64
C ASP A 45 11.47 0.92 -2.88
N ALA A 46 10.45 0.98 -2.05
CA ALA A 46 9.36 1.95 -2.06
C ALA A 46 8.67 2.01 -0.70
N VAL A 47 7.75 2.95 -0.53
CA VAL A 47 6.90 3.12 0.66
C VAL A 47 5.45 2.84 0.29
N TYR A 48 4.73 2.14 1.16
CA TYR A 48 3.30 1.91 1.02
C TYR A 48 2.50 2.72 2.03
N VAL A 49 1.36 3.28 1.61
CA VAL A 49 0.39 3.95 2.47
C VAL A 49 -0.92 3.19 2.41
N SER A 50 -1.25 2.50 3.49
CA SER A 50 -2.45 1.67 3.61
C SER A 50 -3.66 2.49 4.00
N GLY A 51 -4.79 2.32 3.31
CA GLY A 51 -6.08 2.93 3.67
C GLY A 51 -6.53 2.51 5.07
N GLY A 52 -6.43 1.23 5.40
CA GLY A 52 -6.76 0.72 6.74
C GLY A 52 -5.88 1.32 7.85
N VAL A 53 -4.58 1.51 7.58
CA VAL A 53 -3.66 2.18 8.52
C VAL A 53 -4.04 3.65 8.70
N MET A 54 -4.39 4.35 7.62
CA MET A 54 -4.82 5.76 7.70
C MET A 54 -6.14 5.91 8.45
N ALA A 55 -7.10 5.00 8.24
CA ALA A 55 -8.35 4.96 9.01
C ALA A 55 -8.07 4.76 10.51
N ASN A 56 -7.26 3.76 10.86
CA ASN A 56 -6.90 3.46 12.26
C ASN A 56 -6.21 4.64 12.95
N ASP A 57 -5.30 5.33 12.25
CA ASP A 57 -4.59 6.49 12.77
C ASP A 57 -5.51 7.71 13.01
N LEU A 58 -6.66 7.75 12.34
CA LEU A 58 -7.76 8.69 12.60
C LEU A 58 -8.75 8.21 13.67
N GLY A 59 -8.55 7.00 14.22
CA GLY A 59 -9.49 6.39 15.17
C GLY A 59 -10.74 5.80 14.50
N PHE A 60 -10.71 5.57 13.19
CA PHE A 60 -11.82 4.97 12.45
C PHE A 60 -11.59 3.48 12.16
N PRO A 61 -12.65 2.67 12.12
CA PRO A 61 -12.57 1.35 11.52
C PRO A 61 -12.36 1.45 9.99
N ASP A 62 -11.73 0.42 9.41
CA ASP A 62 -11.46 0.32 7.97
C ASP A 62 -12.71 -0.14 7.18
N ILE A 63 -13.66 0.78 7.00
CA ILE A 63 -14.95 0.57 6.33
C ILE A 63 -15.33 1.71 5.37
N GLY A 64 -14.34 2.39 4.79
CA GLY A 64 -14.55 3.47 3.84
C GLY A 64 -15.05 4.78 4.46
N LEU A 65 -14.63 5.11 5.68
CA LEU A 65 -14.99 6.37 6.36
C LEU A 65 -14.02 7.52 6.06
N THR A 66 -12.84 7.20 5.55
CA THR A 66 -11.83 8.21 5.19
C THR A 66 -12.24 8.96 3.93
N THR A 67 -11.89 10.23 3.88
CA THR A 67 -12.12 11.08 2.71
C THR A 67 -10.86 11.16 1.83
N LEU A 68 -11.02 11.61 0.58
CA LEU A 68 -9.89 11.95 -0.29
C LEU A 68 -8.91 12.90 0.42
N GLN A 69 -9.43 13.92 1.12
CA GLN A 69 -8.63 14.89 1.85
C GLN A 69 -7.81 14.23 2.97
N ASP A 70 -8.40 13.32 3.74
CA ASP A 70 -7.71 12.62 4.83
C ASP A 70 -6.53 11.81 4.33
N VAL A 71 -6.76 10.98 3.31
CA VAL A 71 -5.75 10.07 2.77
C VAL A 71 -4.69 10.83 1.96
N SER A 72 -5.10 11.78 1.11
CA SER A 72 -4.17 12.53 0.27
C SER A 72 -3.23 13.41 1.09
N THR A 73 -3.74 14.12 2.09
CA THR A 73 -2.91 14.97 2.97
C THR A 73 -1.85 14.13 3.72
N ARG A 74 -2.23 12.98 4.28
CA ARG A 74 -1.29 12.10 4.99
C ARG A 74 -0.28 11.49 4.04
N SER A 75 -0.71 11.04 2.87
CA SER A 75 0.17 10.52 1.83
C SER A 75 1.18 11.57 1.35
N TYR A 76 0.76 12.83 1.19
CA TYR A 76 1.66 13.93 0.89
C TYR A 76 2.72 14.15 1.97
N LEU A 77 2.32 14.15 3.26
CA LEU A 77 3.26 14.30 4.37
C LEU A 77 4.31 13.19 4.40
N ILE A 78 3.94 11.97 4.03
CA ILE A 78 4.82 10.81 3.93
C ILE A 78 5.72 10.93 2.69
N SER A 79 5.15 11.16 1.52
CA SER A 79 5.90 11.17 0.26
C SER A 79 6.95 12.29 0.17
N ARG A 80 6.67 13.45 0.76
CA ARG A 80 7.55 14.64 0.68
C ARG A 80 8.85 14.52 1.48
N VAL A 81 8.99 13.51 2.35
CA VAL A 81 10.17 13.33 3.24
C VAL A 81 11.04 12.14 2.86
N THR A 82 10.72 11.43 1.79
CA THR A 82 11.49 10.29 1.30
C THR A 82 11.77 10.41 -0.20
N ASN A 83 12.95 9.96 -0.64
CA ASN A 83 13.31 9.84 -2.06
C ASN A 83 12.71 8.58 -2.71
N LEU A 84 12.09 7.71 -1.92
CA LEU A 84 11.47 6.49 -2.43
C LEU A 84 10.14 6.77 -3.14
N PRO A 85 9.80 5.98 -4.16
CA PRO A 85 8.45 5.94 -4.71
C PRO A 85 7.43 5.62 -3.62
N THR A 86 6.22 6.19 -3.72
CA THR A 86 5.14 5.93 -2.75
C THR A 86 3.93 5.34 -3.48
N ILE A 87 3.42 4.22 -2.96
CA ILE A 87 2.19 3.55 -3.42
C ILE A 87 1.10 3.82 -2.39
N VAL A 88 -0.08 4.25 -2.82
CA VAL A 88 -1.19 4.61 -1.91
C VAL A 88 -2.43 3.79 -2.20
N ASP A 89 -3.05 3.30 -1.14
CA ASP A 89 -4.39 2.73 -1.13
C ASP A 89 -5.42 3.86 -1.21
N ILE A 90 -6.23 3.86 -2.25
CA ILE A 90 -7.30 4.85 -2.45
C ILE A 90 -8.69 4.23 -2.31
N ASP A 91 -8.79 3.14 -1.56
CA ASP A 91 -10.04 2.40 -1.35
C ASP A 91 -10.74 2.10 -2.69
N THR A 92 -11.98 2.53 -2.85
CA THR A 92 -12.75 2.34 -4.10
C THR A 92 -12.60 3.51 -5.09
N GLY A 93 -11.66 4.45 -4.87
CA GLY A 93 -11.41 5.61 -5.74
C GLY A 93 -12.14 6.89 -5.31
N PHE A 94 -12.72 6.92 -4.12
CA PHE A 94 -13.50 8.02 -3.56
C PHE A 94 -14.68 8.44 -4.50
N LYS A 95 -15.15 9.69 -4.39
CA LYS A 95 -16.29 10.18 -5.16
C LYS A 95 -16.00 10.40 -6.65
N SER A 96 -14.74 10.69 -7.00
CA SER A 96 -14.31 11.01 -8.36
C SER A 96 -12.93 10.44 -8.61
N CYS A 97 -12.84 9.43 -9.48
CA CYS A 97 -11.56 8.88 -9.91
C CYS A 97 -10.65 9.96 -10.52
N LYS A 98 -11.21 10.88 -11.29
CA LYS A 98 -10.46 11.98 -11.90
C LYS A 98 -9.81 12.87 -10.85
N GLU A 99 -10.61 13.44 -9.94
CA GLU A 99 -10.10 14.31 -8.87
C GLU A 99 -9.07 13.59 -8.00
N THR A 100 -9.33 12.31 -7.70
CA THR A 100 -8.42 11.46 -6.93
C THR A 100 -7.05 11.33 -7.59
N ILE A 101 -7.01 10.97 -8.86
CA ILE A 101 -5.74 10.79 -9.59
C ILE A 101 -4.98 12.11 -9.71
N GLU A 102 -5.66 13.19 -10.09
CA GLU A 102 -5.05 14.52 -10.20
C GLU A 102 -4.44 14.96 -8.86
N THR A 103 -5.14 14.74 -7.73
CA THR A 103 -4.66 15.08 -6.38
C THR A 103 -3.42 14.28 -5.99
N PHE A 104 -3.45 12.95 -6.15
CA PHE A 104 -2.32 12.11 -5.77
C PHE A 104 -1.10 12.31 -6.67
N GLU A 105 -1.31 12.59 -7.95
CA GLU A 105 -0.24 12.92 -8.88
C GLU A 105 0.44 14.24 -8.50
N GLU A 106 -0.34 15.27 -8.15
CA GLU A 106 0.15 16.57 -7.67
C GLU A 106 0.93 16.43 -6.35
N PHE A 107 0.48 15.57 -5.45
CA PHE A 107 1.13 15.30 -4.17
C PHE A 107 2.37 14.39 -4.25
N GLY A 108 2.83 14.10 -5.47
CA GLY A 108 4.10 13.41 -5.70
C GLY A 108 4.04 11.90 -5.47
N ILE A 109 2.86 11.32 -5.48
CA ILE A 109 2.67 9.87 -5.39
C ILE A 109 3.12 9.20 -6.70
N SER A 110 3.58 7.95 -6.60
CA SER A 110 4.11 7.21 -7.76
C SER A 110 3.11 6.19 -8.30
N ALA A 111 2.27 5.63 -7.44
CA ALA A 111 1.24 4.69 -7.83
C ALA A 111 0.07 4.73 -6.84
N VAL A 112 -1.10 4.39 -7.31
CA VAL A 112 -2.27 4.16 -6.46
C VAL A 112 -2.92 2.82 -6.80
N HIS A 113 -3.59 2.21 -5.83
CA HIS A 113 -4.48 1.10 -6.13
C HIS A 113 -5.90 1.39 -5.66
N LEU A 114 -6.86 0.93 -6.46
CA LEU A 114 -8.28 0.95 -6.15
C LEU A 114 -8.86 -0.45 -6.25
N GLU A 115 -9.91 -0.71 -5.46
CA GLU A 115 -10.51 -2.04 -5.34
C GLU A 115 -11.92 -2.12 -5.92
N ASP A 116 -12.34 -3.33 -6.30
CA ASP A 116 -13.63 -3.62 -6.91
C ASP A 116 -14.78 -3.87 -5.89
N GLN A 117 -14.63 -3.37 -4.66
CA GLN A 117 -15.70 -3.37 -3.66
C GLN A 117 -16.69 -2.21 -3.87
N ILE A 118 -17.88 -2.31 -3.24
CA ILE A 118 -18.80 -1.18 -3.11
C ILE A 118 -18.22 -0.10 -2.16
N GLU A 119 -18.80 1.12 -2.16
CA GLU A 119 -18.28 2.23 -1.33
C GLU A 119 -18.19 1.92 0.18
N ARG A 120 -19.11 1.14 0.71
CA ARG A 120 -19.05 0.61 2.08
C ARG A 120 -18.17 -0.63 2.13
N LYS A 121 -16.93 -0.45 1.73
CA LYS A 121 -15.93 -1.52 1.66
C LYS A 121 -15.68 -2.19 3.00
N ARG A 122 -15.06 -3.37 2.95
CA ARG A 122 -14.51 -4.09 4.10
C ARG A 122 -13.03 -4.38 3.88
N CYS A 123 -12.27 -4.55 4.96
CA CYS A 123 -10.90 -5.02 4.83
C CYS A 123 -10.84 -6.33 4.00
N GLY A 124 -9.88 -6.41 3.08
CA GLY A 124 -9.75 -7.51 2.12
C GLY A 124 -9.66 -8.92 2.71
N HIS A 125 -9.24 -9.03 3.97
CA HIS A 125 -9.17 -10.30 4.71
C HIS A 125 -10.43 -10.64 5.53
N LEU A 126 -11.45 -9.76 5.54
CA LEU A 126 -12.74 -10.03 6.18
C LEU A 126 -13.73 -10.68 5.22
N ASP A 127 -14.77 -11.29 5.80
CA ASP A 127 -15.88 -11.91 5.08
C ASP A 127 -16.99 -10.91 4.74
N ASN A 128 -17.96 -11.35 3.94
CA ASN A 128 -19.14 -10.58 3.54
C ASN A 128 -18.78 -9.27 2.78
N LYS A 129 -17.78 -9.34 1.90
CA LYS A 129 -17.50 -8.28 0.93
C LYS A 129 -18.56 -8.27 -0.17
N GLU A 130 -18.89 -7.08 -0.64
CA GLU A 130 -19.77 -6.87 -1.77
C GLU A 130 -18.98 -6.20 -2.89
N LEU A 131 -19.16 -6.68 -4.12
CA LEU A 131 -18.40 -6.23 -5.29
C LEU A 131 -19.27 -5.40 -6.21
N ILE A 132 -18.65 -4.43 -6.86
CA ILE A 132 -19.23 -3.81 -8.06
C ILE A 132 -19.07 -4.74 -9.26
N THR A 133 -19.83 -4.50 -10.34
CA THR A 133 -19.66 -5.31 -11.56
C THR A 133 -18.29 -5.08 -12.21
N THR A 134 -17.84 -6.03 -13.00
CA THR A 134 -16.58 -5.91 -13.76
C THR A 134 -16.59 -4.66 -14.65
N GLU A 135 -17.72 -4.38 -15.31
CA GLU A 135 -17.87 -3.22 -16.19
C GLU A 135 -17.78 -1.89 -15.42
N ALA A 136 -18.35 -1.84 -14.21
CA ALA A 136 -18.24 -0.66 -13.35
C ALA A 136 -16.79 -0.40 -12.93
N MET A 137 -16.03 -1.45 -12.56
CA MET A 137 -14.62 -1.32 -12.23
C MET A 137 -13.77 -0.95 -13.45
N VAL A 138 -14.03 -1.55 -14.62
CA VAL A 138 -13.39 -1.20 -15.90
C VAL A 138 -13.59 0.30 -16.21
N LYS A 139 -14.79 0.83 -15.98
CA LYS A 139 -15.06 2.26 -16.16
C LYS A 139 -14.20 3.11 -15.22
N LYS A 140 -14.14 2.78 -13.93
CA LYS A 140 -13.30 3.48 -12.93
C LYS A 140 -11.82 3.46 -13.34
N ILE A 141 -11.29 2.31 -13.76
CA ILE A 141 -9.90 2.19 -14.19
C ILE A 141 -9.63 3.09 -15.41
N LYS A 142 -10.51 3.08 -16.41
CA LYS A 142 -10.38 3.95 -17.60
C LYS A 142 -10.41 5.44 -17.22
N GLU A 143 -11.25 5.84 -16.28
CA GLU A 143 -11.28 7.21 -15.75
C GLU A 143 -9.94 7.56 -15.06
N CYS A 144 -9.41 6.68 -14.22
CA CYS A 144 -8.10 6.87 -13.58
C CYS A 144 -6.98 7.00 -14.63
N VAL A 145 -6.92 6.10 -15.60
CA VAL A 145 -5.91 6.10 -16.66
C VAL A 145 -5.97 7.37 -17.50
N SER A 146 -7.19 7.85 -17.79
CA SER A 146 -7.40 9.08 -18.59
C SER A 146 -7.08 10.36 -17.82
N ALA A 147 -7.21 10.34 -16.49
CA ALA A 147 -6.98 11.51 -15.63
C ALA A 147 -5.49 11.79 -15.38
N ARG A 148 -4.66 10.75 -15.40
CA ARG A 148 -3.22 10.92 -15.14
C ARG A 148 -2.53 11.73 -16.24
N LYS A 149 -1.66 12.65 -15.85
CA LYS A 149 -0.84 13.49 -16.75
C LYS A 149 0.51 12.85 -17.02
N ASP A 150 1.14 12.28 -16.00
CA ASP A 150 2.42 11.57 -16.10
C ASP A 150 2.21 10.08 -16.37
N LYS A 151 2.62 9.59 -17.53
CA LYS A 151 2.55 8.16 -17.91
C LYS A 151 3.34 7.23 -16.98
N ASN A 152 4.26 7.79 -16.18
CA ASN A 152 5.01 7.04 -15.19
C ASN A 152 4.22 6.80 -13.90
N PHE A 153 3.14 7.54 -13.65
CA PHE A 153 2.22 7.29 -12.56
C PHE A 153 1.44 6.00 -12.81
N LYS A 154 1.45 5.03 -11.88
CA LYS A 154 0.86 3.70 -12.08
C LYS A 154 -0.51 3.55 -11.45
N ILE A 155 -1.42 2.94 -12.22
CA ILE A 155 -2.73 2.52 -11.74
C ILE A 155 -2.66 1.01 -11.47
N ILE A 156 -2.94 0.63 -10.23
CA ILE A 156 -2.96 -0.74 -9.76
C ILE A 156 -4.43 -1.14 -9.55
N ALA A 157 -4.88 -2.17 -10.22
CA ALA A 157 -6.22 -2.71 -10.01
C ALA A 157 -6.18 -3.80 -8.94
N ARG A 158 -6.89 -3.58 -7.83
CA ARG A 158 -7.11 -4.58 -6.80
C ARG A 158 -8.44 -5.27 -7.02
N SER A 159 -8.43 -6.60 -6.93
CA SER A 159 -9.66 -7.39 -6.92
C SER A 159 -9.80 -8.19 -5.64
N ASP A 160 -10.92 -8.02 -4.98
CA ASP A 160 -11.35 -8.75 -3.79
C ASP A 160 -12.26 -9.94 -4.11
N ALA A 161 -12.42 -10.27 -5.39
CA ALA A 161 -13.40 -11.24 -5.90
C ALA A 161 -13.08 -12.69 -5.48
N LYS A 162 -11.83 -13.02 -5.15
CA LYS A 162 -11.49 -14.42 -4.78
C LYS A 162 -12.36 -14.96 -3.67
N SER A 163 -12.60 -14.17 -2.62
CA SER A 163 -13.40 -14.61 -1.46
C SER A 163 -14.91 -14.57 -1.68
N VAL A 164 -15.38 -13.97 -2.78
CA VAL A 164 -16.80 -13.80 -3.10
C VAL A 164 -17.21 -14.70 -4.28
N GLU A 165 -16.43 -14.71 -5.35
CA GLU A 165 -16.74 -15.39 -6.61
C GLU A 165 -15.77 -16.53 -6.95
N GLY A 166 -14.70 -16.70 -6.17
CA GLY A 166 -13.63 -17.68 -6.40
C GLY A 166 -12.50 -17.15 -7.30
N ILE A 167 -11.42 -17.93 -7.33
CA ILE A 167 -10.17 -17.51 -7.98
C ILE A 167 -10.31 -17.35 -9.50
N ASP A 168 -11.09 -18.18 -10.19
CA ASP A 168 -11.25 -18.12 -11.65
C ASP A 168 -11.95 -16.83 -12.05
N LYS A 169 -13.02 -16.46 -11.35
CA LYS A 169 -13.74 -15.22 -11.60
C LYS A 169 -12.89 -13.99 -11.28
N MET A 170 -12.13 -14.04 -10.19
CA MET A 170 -11.17 -12.98 -9.89
C MET A 170 -10.16 -12.79 -11.03
N ILE A 171 -9.61 -13.87 -11.59
CA ILE A 171 -8.68 -13.80 -12.72
C ILE A 171 -9.36 -13.20 -13.97
N GLU A 172 -10.59 -13.61 -14.28
CA GLU A 172 -11.37 -13.03 -15.40
C GLU A 172 -11.53 -11.50 -15.21
N ARG A 173 -11.90 -11.04 -14.01
CA ARG A 173 -11.97 -9.62 -13.66
C ARG A 173 -10.62 -8.92 -13.87
N CYS A 174 -9.54 -9.50 -13.34
CA CYS A 174 -8.19 -8.93 -13.44
C CYS A 174 -7.74 -8.78 -14.91
N LYS A 175 -8.07 -9.74 -15.79
CA LYS A 175 -7.81 -9.63 -17.24
C LYS A 175 -8.52 -8.40 -17.83
N ALA A 176 -9.80 -8.21 -17.50
CA ALA A 176 -10.56 -7.05 -17.96
C ALA A 176 -9.99 -5.71 -17.40
N TYR A 177 -9.44 -5.73 -16.20
CA TYR A 177 -8.80 -4.55 -15.61
C TYR A 177 -7.49 -4.19 -16.29
N VAL A 178 -6.70 -5.19 -16.68
CA VAL A 178 -5.48 -4.99 -17.49
C VAL A 178 -5.85 -4.43 -18.86
N ASP A 179 -6.87 -4.97 -19.53
CA ASP A 179 -7.37 -4.47 -20.81
C ASP A 179 -7.91 -3.05 -20.71
N ALA A 180 -8.39 -2.64 -19.53
CA ALA A 180 -8.80 -1.26 -19.24
C ALA A 180 -7.64 -0.29 -19.01
N GLY A 181 -6.40 -0.78 -18.89
CA GLY A 181 -5.18 0.00 -18.76
C GLY A 181 -4.52 -0.02 -17.38
N ALA A 182 -4.93 -0.90 -16.47
CA ALA A 182 -4.18 -1.16 -15.24
C ALA A 182 -2.87 -1.87 -15.58
N GLU A 183 -1.75 -1.32 -15.11
CA GLU A 183 -0.43 -1.89 -15.41
C GLU A 183 0.01 -2.92 -14.36
N ILE A 184 -0.57 -2.87 -13.18
CA ILE A 184 -0.28 -3.76 -12.06
C ILE A 184 -1.59 -4.31 -11.53
N VAL A 185 -1.61 -5.58 -11.16
CA VAL A 185 -2.77 -6.22 -10.52
C VAL A 185 -2.42 -6.60 -9.08
N PHE A 186 -3.35 -6.33 -8.18
CA PHE A 186 -3.30 -6.73 -6.79
C PHE A 186 -4.44 -7.74 -6.52
N PRO A 187 -4.17 -9.06 -6.64
CA PRO A 187 -5.13 -10.10 -6.32
C PRO A 187 -5.18 -10.31 -4.81
N GLU A 188 -6.26 -9.87 -4.16
CA GLU A 188 -6.35 -9.89 -2.70
C GLU A 188 -6.68 -11.28 -2.15
N ALA A 189 -6.17 -11.56 -0.95
CA ALA A 189 -6.48 -12.73 -0.15
C ALA A 189 -6.21 -14.09 -0.83
N LEU A 190 -5.15 -14.19 -1.63
CA LEU A 190 -4.60 -15.47 -2.08
C LEU A 190 -4.12 -16.25 -0.84
N GLN A 191 -4.40 -17.54 -0.75
CA GLN A 191 -4.21 -18.29 0.49
C GLN A 191 -2.90 -19.07 0.52
N ASP A 192 -2.60 -19.78 -0.55
CA ASP A 192 -1.46 -20.70 -0.64
C ASP A 192 -0.70 -20.54 -1.96
N GLU A 193 0.40 -21.27 -2.11
CA GLU A 193 1.28 -21.23 -3.26
C GLU A 193 0.54 -21.52 -4.58
N LYS A 194 -0.42 -22.45 -4.58
CA LYS A 194 -1.20 -22.81 -5.77
C LYS A 194 -2.03 -21.63 -6.29
N ASP A 195 -2.58 -20.83 -5.39
CA ASP A 195 -3.29 -19.63 -5.75
C ASP A 195 -2.36 -18.61 -6.45
N PHE A 196 -1.16 -18.38 -5.86
CA PHE A 196 -0.16 -17.46 -6.41
C PHE A 196 0.35 -17.92 -7.77
N GLU A 197 0.67 -19.22 -7.94
CA GLU A 197 1.09 -19.81 -9.21
C GLU A 197 -0.01 -19.68 -10.27
N LYS A 198 -1.27 -19.99 -9.91
CA LYS A 198 -2.40 -19.92 -10.82
C LYS A 198 -2.60 -18.50 -11.34
N VAL A 199 -2.56 -17.50 -10.46
CA VAL A 199 -2.68 -16.10 -10.86
C VAL A 199 -1.52 -15.70 -11.79
N ARG A 200 -0.27 -16.06 -11.46
CA ARG A 200 0.88 -15.73 -12.29
C ARG A 200 0.82 -16.39 -13.68
N LYS A 201 0.35 -17.62 -13.74
CA LYS A 201 0.20 -18.33 -15.01
C LYS A 201 -0.80 -17.65 -15.97
N GLU A 202 -1.86 -17.09 -15.41
CA GLU A 202 -2.98 -16.53 -16.17
C GLU A 202 -2.84 -15.03 -16.49
N LEU A 203 -1.98 -14.30 -15.77
CA LEU A 203 -1.78 -12.87 -15.94
C LEU A 203 -0.31 -12.57 -16.28
N SER A 204 -0.06 -11.85 -17.36
CA SER A 204 1.29 -11.44 -17.79
C SER A 204 1.74 -10.07 -17.26
N CYS A 205 0.84 -9.30 -16.68
CA CYS A 205 1.11 -7.97 -16.09
C CYS A 205 1.98 -8.06 -14.83
N TYR A 206 2.38 -6.91 -14.28
CA TYR A 206 3.01 -6.86 -12.95
C TYR A 206 2.01 -7.26 -11.87
N LEU A 207 2.49 -8.05 -10.89
CA LEU A 207 1.69 -8.56 -9.77
C LEU A 207 2.21 -8.04 -8.44
N LEU A 208 1.27 -7.62 -7.58
CA LEU A 208 1.50 -7.20 -6.21
C LEU A 208 0.98 -8.27 -5.24
N ALA A 209 1.82 -8.69 -4.30
CA ALA A 209 1.49 -9.61 -3.21
C ALA A 209 1.34 -8.86 -1.88
N ASN A 210 0.29 -9.17 -1.12
CA ASN A 210 0.05 -8.61 0.20
C ASN A 210 0.45 -9.60 1.30
N MET A 211 1.48 -9.27 2.07
CA MET A 211 1.97 -10.05 3.20
C MET A 211 1.55 -9.39 4.53
N THR A 212 0.23 -9.28 4.75
CA THR A 212 -0.31 -8.75 6.01
C THR A 212 -0.40 -9.84 7.06
N GLU A 213 0.03 -9.52 8.29
CA GLU A 213 -0.06 -10.42 9.44
C GLU A 213 -1.53 -10.63 9.85
N PHE A 214 -1.83 -11.82 10.37
CA PHE A 214 -3.16 -12.24 10.83
C PHE A 214 -4.23 -12.24 9.73
N GLY A 215 -3.81 -12.23 8.46
CA GLY A 215 -4.69 -12.35 7.30
C GLY A 215 -4.97 -13.81 6.92
N LYS A 216 -5.67 -14.01 5.80
CA LYS A 216 -5.99 -15.33 5.25
C LYS A 216 -4.84 -15.98 4.48
N SER A 217 -3.87 -15.18 4.04
CA SER A 217 -2.73 -15.63 3.24
C SER A 217 -1.65 -16.27 4.09
N LYS A 218 -1.02 -17.34 3.59
CA LYS A 218 0.27 -17.78 4.08
C LYS A 218 1.28 -16.66 3.91
N LEU A 219 2.11 -16.43 4.91
CA LEU A 219 3.20 -15.44 4.81
C LEU A 219 4.38 -16.09 4.08
N PHE A 220 4.64 -15.61 2.87
CA PHE A 220 5.82 -15.95 2.09
C PHE A 220 6.93 -14.93 2.32
N ASN A 221 8.18 -15.36 2.25
CA ASN A 221 9.28 -14.41 2.15
C ASN A 221 9.37 -13.85 0.71
N TYR A 222 10.07 -12.72 0.56
CA TYR A 222 10.13 -12.05 -0.74
C TYR A 222 10.80 -12.89 -1.86
N LYS A 223 11.74 -13.80 -1.51
CA LYS A 223 12.40 -14.67 -2.50
C LYS A 223 11.45 -15.75 -3.03
N GLU A 224 10.59 -16.29 -2.17
CA GLU A 224 9.52 -17.21 -2.59
C GLU A 224 8.56 -16.52 -3.56
N LEU A 225 8.13 -15.29 -3.24
CA LEU A 225 7.26 -14.51 -4.13
C LEU A 225 7.95 -14.11 -5.43
N GLU A 226 9.25 -13.79 -5.40
CA GLU A 226 10.04 -13.52 -6.61
C GLU A 226 10.11 -14.76 -7.51
N ALA A 227 10.35 -15.94 -6.93
CA ALA A 227 10.35 -17.21 -7.66
C ALA A 227 8.97 -17.54 -8.26
N LEU A 228 7.88 -17.15 -7.59
CA LEU A 228 6.51 -17.23 -8.11
C LEU A 228 6.19 -16.16 -9.17
N GLY A 229 7.14 -15.27 -9.49
CA GLY A 229 7.00 -14.26 -10.53
C GLY A 229 6.23 -12.99 -10.12
N TYR A 230 6.12 -12.71 -8.83
CA TYR A 230 5.55 -11.46 -8.32
C TYR A 230 6.59 -10.34 -8.36
N ASN A 231 6.11 -9.11 -8.60
CA ASN A 231 6.97 -7.95 -8.84
C ASN A 231 7.04 -7.01 -7.64
N ILE A 232 6.01 -7.02 -6.80
CA ILE A 232 5.89 -6.16 -5.61
C ILE A 232 5.41 -7.01 -4.44
N VAL A 233 6.01 -6.83 -3.27
CA VAL A 233 5.47 -7.33 -2.00
C VAL A 233 5.28 -6.17 -1.04
N ILE A 234 4.06 -6.01 -0.52
CA ILE A 234 3.75 -5.04 0.52
C ILE A 234 3.65 -5.70 1.90
N TYR A 235 4.09 -4.94 2.92
CA TYR A 235 3.93 -5.25 4.34
C TYR A 235 3.13 -4.09 4.97
N PRO A 236 1.80 -4.05 4.72
CA PRO A 236 1.03 -2.79 4.82
C PRO A 236 0.87 -2.27 6.24
N VAL A 237 0.75 -3.14 7.23
CA VAL A 237 0.35 -2.79 8.61
C VAL A 237 1.47 -3.07 9.63
N THR A 238 2.53 -3.76 9.25
CA THR A 238 3.60 -4.24 10.12
C THR A 238 4.16 -3.16 11.03
N THR A 239 4.50 -1.99 10.48
CA THR A 239 5.13 -0.90 11.24
C THR A 239 4.18 -0.31 12.28
N GLN A 240 2.90 -0.12 11.95
CA GLN A 240 1.89 0.37 12.90
C GLN A 240 1.64 -0.67 14.01
N ARG A 241 1.50 -1.96 13.68
CA ARG A 241 1.30 -3.04 14.66
C ARG A 241 2.47 -3.16 15.63
N LEU A 242 3.71 -3.07 15.12
CA LEU A 242 4.91 -3.06 15.97
C LEU A 242 4.92 -1.85 16.91
N ALA A 243 4.61 -0.66 16.39
CA ALA A 243 4.54 0.56 17.20
C ALA A 243 3.47 0.45 18.27
N MET A 244 2.24 0.06 17.91
CA MET A 244 1.11 -0.02 18.84
C MET A 244 1.33 -1.05 19.94
N LYS A 245 1.91 -2.21 19.62
CA LYS A 245 2.24 -3.22 20.65
C LYS A 245 3.27 -2.67 21.65
N ASN A 246 4.33 -2.02 21.18
CA ASN A 246 5.34 -1.43 22.08
C ASN A 246 4.76 -0.26 22.90
N VAL A 247 3.91 0.56 22.30
CA VAL A 247 3.23 1.67 23.02
C VAL A 247 2.31 1.12 24.12
N GLU A 248 1.52 0.07 23.82
CA GLU A 248 0.63 -0.56 24.81
C GLU A 248 1.44 -1.12 25.99
N ASP A 249 2.50 -1.89 25.70
CA ASP A 249 3.34 -2.49 26.74
C ASP A 249 4.03 -1.42 27.59
N GLY A 250 4.54 -0.36 26.96
CA GLY A 250 5.17 0.77 27.67
C GLY A 250 4.19 1.53 28.54
N LEU A 251 2.99 1.80 28.05
CA LEU A 251 1.96 2.49 28.86
C LEU A 251 1.51 1.67 30.06
N ARG A 252 1.37 0.34 29.91
CA ARG A 252 1.05 -0.57 31.02
C ARG A 252 2.14 -0.58 32.08
N ASP A 253 3.43 -0.61 31.67
CA ASP A 253 4.56 -0.56 32.59
C ASP A 253 4.59 0.76 33.37
N ILE A 254 4.46 1.91 32.67
CA ILE A 254 4.42 3.23 33.31
C ILE A 254 3.24 3.34 34.29
N TYR A 255 2.06 2.83 33.89
CA TYR A 255 0.89 2.88 34.77
C TYR A 255 1.11 2.07 36.05
N ALA A 256 1.77 0.93 35.97
CA ALA A 256 2.03 0.05 37.12
C ALA A 256 3.19 0.55 37.98
N SER A 257 4.25 1.08 37.38
CA SER A 257 5.50 1.44 38.10
C SER A 257 5.62 2.92 38.45
N GLY A 258 4.84 3.80 37.76
CA GLY A 258 4.89 5.25 37.94
C GLY A 258 6.11 5.94 37.30
N HIS A 259 6.93 5.24 36.51
CA HIS A 259 8.10 5.78 35.84
C HIS A 259 8.48 5.00 34.57
N GLN A 260 9.44 5.49 33.77
CA GLN A 260 9.86 4.90 32.49
C GLN A 260 11.14 4.05 32.58
N ASN A 261 11.77 3.90 33.75
CA ASN A 261 13.10 3.30 33.88
C ASN A 261 13.19 1.87 33.33
N ASN A 262 12.09 1.11 33.44
CA ASN A 262 12.04 -0.30 33.04
C ASN A 262 11.99 -0.50 31.50
N ILE A 263 11.79 0.57 30.73
CA ILE A 263 11.53 0.49 29.30
C ILE A 263 12.45 1.39 28.46
N ILE A 264 13.40 2.07 29.07
CA ILE A 264 14.33 3.00 28.37
C ILE A 264 15.11 2.29 27.27
N ASP A 265 15.55 1.06 27.51
CA ASP A 265 16.30 0.22 26.57
C ASP A 265 15.49 -0.21 25.34
N LYS A 266 14.15 -0.16 25.43
CA LYS A 266 13.22 -0.43 24.32
C LYS A 266 12.91 0.81 23.49
N MET A 267 13.36 1.98 23.90
CA MET A 267 13.08 3.24 23.21
C MET A 267 14.18 3.61 22.23
N GLN A 268 13.79 4.25 21.13
CA GLN A 268 14.75 4.90 20.25
C GLN A 268 15.42 6.08 21.00
N THR A 269 16.74 6.13 21.00
CA THR A 269 17.47 7.20 21.68
C THR A 269 17.28 8.54 20.97
N ARG A 270 17.42 9.66 21.70
CA ARG A 270 17.39 11.01 21.11
C ARG A 270 18.42 11.17 20.01
N LYS A 271 19.64 10.65 20.22
CA LYS A 271 20.71 10.68 19.20
C LYS A 271 20.28 9.97 17.92
N ARG A 272 19.67 8.77 18.04
CA ARG A 272 19.21 8.00 16.87
C ARG A 272 18.07 8.71 16.13
N LEU A 273 17.13 9.32 16.86
CA LEU A 273 16.04 10.08 16.26
C LEU A 273 16.58 11.28 15.45
N TYR A 274 17.52 12.03 16.00
CA TYR A 274 18.09 13.18 15.30
C TYR A 274 18.88 12.79 14.06
N LEU A 275 19.56 11.64 14.03
CA LEU A 275 20.22 11.14 12.82
C LEU A 275 19.24 10.88 11.67
N SER A 276 17.99 10.49 11.97
CA SER A 276 16.96 10.31 10.94
C SER A 276 16.35 11.61 10.43
N LEU A 277 16.42 12.69 11.19
CA LEU A 277 15.78 13.97 10.89
C LEU A 277 16.73 15.05 10.40
N ILE A 278 17.96 15.00 10.86
CA ILE A 278 18.96 16.04 10.59
C ILE A 278 20.11 15.39 9.84
N HIS A 279 20.14 15.61 8.53
CA HIS A 279 21.38 15.41 7.76
C HIS A 279 22.29 16.63 8.07
N ILE A 280 23.03 16.52 9.17
CA ILE A 280 24.13 17.44 9.50
C ILE A 280 25.42 16.77 9.05
#